data_a34f6161e094c7ae0cc1c59e86ec42dc
#
_entry.id   a34f6161e094c7ae0cc1c59e86ec42dc
#
_cell.length_a   1.000
_cell.length_b   1.000
_cell.length_c   1.000
_cell.angle_alpha   90.00
_cell.angle_beta   90.00
_cell.angle_gamma   90.00
#
_symmetry.space_group_name_H-M   'P 1'
#
loop_
_entity.id
_entity.type
_entity.pdbx_description
1 polymer ?
#
loop_
_entity_poly.entity_id
_entity_poly.type
_entity_poly.pdbx_seq_one_letter_code
_entity_poly.pdbx_strand_id
1 'polypeptide(L)'
;KTEELIGRIRESGVPVRYIYEPAEFNFSAMCNRGAELAEGKFLLFLNDDIEITDSKWLTEMVGYCQLPETGAVGVKLLYPDTKNIQHCGVINIQNGPVHCFGNMPNGNYYFGRTSSPYNFSAVTGACLMIKKKDFCGFDEDFAVAYNDVDLCFSLFWSSVQVQLFELPLDKNQKNISD
;
A
#
# COMPACT_ATOMS: atom_id res chain seq x y z
N LYS A 1 -18.64 -18.44 -4.06
CA LYS A 1 -17.30 -18.33 -3.44
C LYS A 1 -17.11 -16.98 -2.75
N THR A 2 -17.28 -15.83 -3.44
CA THR A 2 -17.13 -14.47 -2.85
C THR A 2 -18.16 -14.22 -1.74
N GLU A 3 -19.44 -14.48 -2.00
CA GLU A 3 -20.52 -14.33 -1.00
C GLU A 3 -20.31 -15.20 0.25
N GLU A 4 -19.82 -16.42 0.07
CA GLU A 4 -19.48 -17.32 1.17
C GLU A 4 -18.34 -16.76 2.03
N LEU A 5 -17.29 -16.19 1.40
CA LEU A 5 -16.20 -15.54 2.10
C LEU A 5 -16.70 -14.33 2.90
N ILE A 6 -17.54 -13.49 2.30
CA ILE A 6 -18.14 -12.34 2.96
C ILE A 6 -18.99 -12.77 4.16
N GLY A 7 -19.76 -13.87 4.02
CA GLY A 7 -20.51 -14.48 5.12
C GLY A 7 -19.61 -14.82 6.30
N ARG A 8 -18.51 -15.53 6.04
CA ARG A 8 -17.52 -15.90 7.07
C ARG A 8 -16.88 -14.70 7.76
N ILE A 9 -16.56 -13.64 7.00
CA ILE A 9 -15.99 -12.40 7.58
C ILE A 9 -17.02 -11.74 8.49
N ARG A 10 -18.28 -11.66 8.09
CA ARG A 10 -19.36 -11.11 8.93
C ARG A 10 -19.56 -11.89 10.22
N GLU A 11 -19.50 -13.23 10.14
CA GLU A 11 -19.60 -14.13 11.30
C GLU A 11 -18.45 -13.92 12.29
N SER A 12 -17.27 -13.47 11.83
CA SER A 12 -16.15 -13.12 12.71
C SER A 12 -16.32 -11.78 13.44
N GLY A 13 -17.42 -11.06 13.22
CA GLY A 13 -17.71 -9.77 13.83
C GLY A 13 -17.03 -8.56 13.16
N VAL A 14 -16.32 -8.77 12.06
CA VAL A 14 -15.72 -7.68 11.29
C VAL A 14 -16.81 -7.03 10.42
N PRO A 15 -17.03 -5.71 10.54
CA PRO A 15 -17.98 -5.01 9.69
C PRO A 15 -17.51 -5.04 8.23
N VAL A 16 -18.33 -5.62 7.37
CA VAL A 16 -18.03 -5.75 5.93
C VAL A 16 -19.17 -5.16 5.12
N ARG A 17 -18.84 -4.27 4.21
CA ARG A 17 -19.72 -3.76 3.15
C ARG A 17 -19.23 -4.32 1.81
N TYR A 18 -20.07 -5.04 1.11
CA TYR A 18 -19.77 -5.60 -0.21
C TYR A 18 -20.57 -4.86 -1.27
N ILE A 19 -19.88 -4.50 -2.34
CA ILE A 19 -20.46 -3.80 -3.48
C ILE A 19 -20.07 -4.59 -4.73
N TYR A 20 -21.06 -4.83 -5.58
CA TYR A 20 -20.85 -5.42 -6.88
C TYR A 20 -21.52 -4.52 -7.93
N GLU A 21 -20.74 -3.84 -8.71
CA GLU A 21 -21.18 -2.95 -9.79
C GLU A 21 -20.51 -3.45 -11.09
N PRO A 22 -21.26 -4.12 -11.99
CA PRO A 22 -20.72 -4.60 -13.25
C PRO A 22 -20.28 -3.44 -14.14
N ALA A 23 -18.98 -3.36 -14.44
CA ALA A 23 -18.38 -2.35 -15.30
C ALA A 23 -17.09 -2.91 -15.91
N GLU A 24 -16.53 -2.20 -16.89
CA GLU A 24 -15.17 -2.47 -17.33
C GLU A 24 -14.20 -2.26 -16.15
N PHE A 25 -13.12 -3.06 -16.12
CA PHE A 25 -12.16 -2.98 -15.02
C PHE A 25 -11.47 -1.62 -15.01
N ASN A 26 -11.63 -0.89 -13.90
CA ASN A 26 -10.94 0.34 -13.60
C ASN A 26 -10.60 0.37 -12.10
N PHE A 27 -9.34 0.16 -11.78
CA PHE A 27 -8.87 0.14 -10.38
C PHE A 27 -9.17 1.46 -9.68
N SER A 28 -8.92 2.59 -10.35
CA SER A 28 -9.13 3.93 -9.80
C SER A 28 -10.59 4.16 -9.43
N ALA A 29 -11.52 3.86 -10.35
CA ALA A 29 -12.96 3.99 -10.10
C ALA A 29 -13.43 3.08 -8.95
N MET A 30 -12.95 1.84 -8.90
CA MET A 30 -13.29 0.90 -7.81
C MET A 30 -12.79 1.43 -6.46
N CYS A 31 -11.56 1.95 -6.39
CA CYS A 31 -10.99 2.52 -5.17
C CYS A 31 -11.70 3.80 -4.75
N ASN A 32 -12.03 4.70 -5.68
CA ASN A 32 -12.81 5.91 -5.42
C ASN A 32 -14.17 5.55 -4.84
N ARG A 33 -14.86 4.59 -5.44
CA ARG A 33 -16.16 4.12 -4.97
C ARG A 33 -16.08 3.52 -3.56
N GLY A 34 -15.04 2.75 -3.26
CA GLY A 34 -14.78 2.25 -1.91
C GLY A 34 -14.52 3.36 -0.89
N ALA A 35 -13.74 4.37 -1.27
CA ALA A 35 -13.41 5.52 -0.43
C ALA A 35 -14.61 6.39 -0.07
N GLU A 36 -15.55 6.58 -1.01
CA GLU A 36 -16.81 7.30 -0.75
C GLU A 36 -17.60 6.66 0.39
N LEU A 37 -17.65 5.33 0.41
CA LEU A 37 -18.44 4.54 1.34
C LEU A 37 -17.72 4.26 2.67
N ALA A 38 -16.42 4.50 2.73
CA ALA A 38 -15.64 4.34 3.94
C ALA A 38 -15.99 5.43 4.96
N GLU A 39 -16.06 5.07 6.24
CA GLU A 39 -16.41 6.00 7.33
C GLU A 39 -15.19 6.31 8.24
N GLY A 40 -14.08 5.61 8.03
CA GLY A 40 -12.85 5.75 8.80
C GLY A 40 -12.14 7.09 8.58
N LYS A 41 -11.28 7.46 9.53
CA LYS A 41 -10.39 8.63 9.41
C LYS A 41 -9.24 8.38 8.44
N PHE A 42 -8.87 7.12 8.26
CA PHE A 42 -7.85 6.64 7.33
C PHE A 42 -8.48 5.73 6.30
N LEU A 43 -8.03 5.82 5.08
CA LEU A 43 -8.33 4.90 4.00
C LEU A 43 -7.11 3.99 3.82
N LEU A 44 -7.34 2.69 3.75
CA LEU A 44 -6.33 1.70 3.38
C LEU A 44 -6.78 1.04 2.08
N PHE A 45 -6.03 1.26 1.01
CA PHE A 45 -6.14 0.50 -0.22
C PHE A 45 -5.27 -0.73 -0.08
N LEU A 46 -5.86 -1.89 -0.24
CA LEU A 46 -5.18 -3.18 -0.04
C LEU A 46 -5.65 -4.16 -1.12
N ASN A 47 -4.72 -4.63 -1.93
CA ASN A 47 -5.00 -5.68 -2.89
C ASN A 47 -5.35 -7.01 -2.19
N ASP A 48 -6.15 -7.82 -2.83
CA ASP A 48 -6.63 -9.10 -2.32
C ASP A 48 -5.58 -10.24 -2.40
N ASP A 49 -4.45 -9.99 -3.05
CA ASP A 49 -3.31 -10.90 -3.19
C ASP A 49 -2.13 -10.57 -2.24
N ILE A 50 -2.34 -9.70 -1.25
CA ILE A 50 -1.34 -9.36 -0.25
C ILE A 50 -1.40 -10.32 0.94
N GLU A 51 -0.27 -10.96 1.25
CA GLU A 51 -0.08 -11.77 2.46
C GLU A 51 0.60 -10.92 3.55
N ILE A 52 -0.05 -10.84 4.71
CA ILE A 52 0.46 -10.08 5.86
C ILE A 52 1.41 -10.97 6.67
N THR A 53 2.66 -10.54 6.82
CA THR A 53 3.71 -11.27 7.53
C THR A 53 4.02 -10.75 8.93
N ASP A 54 3.56 -9.55 9.27
CA ASP A 54 3.75 -8.94 10.59
C ASP A 54 2.42 -8.47 11.19
N SER A 55 2.13 -8.88 12.41
CA SER A 55 0.88 -8.53 13.09
C SER A 55 0.76 -7.03 13.47
N LYS A 56 1.86 -6.28 13.47
CA LYS A 56 1.88 -4.85 13.85
C LYS A 56 1.72 -3.91 12.65
N TRP A 57 1.75 -4.44 11.43
CA TRP A 57 1.77 -3.66 10.20
C TRP A 57 0.75 -2.52 10.17
N LEU A 58 -0.50 -2.81 10.54
CA LEU A 58 -1.58 -1.82 10.49
C LEU A 58 -1.38 -0.71 11.54
N THR A 59 -0.96 -1.10 12.75
CA THR A 59 -0.69 -0.13 13.83
C THR A 59 0.44 0.81 13.45
N GLU A 60 1.46 0.29 12.80
CA GLU A 60 2.61 1.09 12.36
C GLU A 60 2.25 1.99 11.19
N MET A 61 1.51 1.50 10.19
CA MET A 61 0.97 2.36 9.12
C MET A 61 0.13 3.51 9.67
N VAL A 62 -0.76 3.23 10.61
CA VAL A 62 -1.57 4.27 11.28
C VAL A 62 -0.66 5.24 12.02
N GLY A 63 0.36 4.75 12.73
CA GLY A 63 1.33 5.56 13.46
C GLY A 63 1.99 6.60 12.56
N TYR A 64 2.51 6.20 11.40
CA TYR A 64 3.11 7.11 10.43
C TYR A 64 2.07 8.00 9.74
N CYS A 65 0.92 7.45 9.38
CA CYS A 65 -0.12 8.21 8.70
C CYS A 65 -0.72 9.34 9.56
N GLN A 66 -0.64 9.24 10.89
CA GLN A 66 -1.10 10.29 11.81
C GLN A 66 -0.23 11.55 11.80
N LEU A 67 1.04 11.45 11.41
CA LEU A 67 1.95 12.59 11.41
C LEU A 67 1.40 13.69 10.48
N PRO A 68 1.45 14.95 10.91
CA PRO A 68 0.85 16.05 10.13
C PRO A 68 1.42 16.16 8.72
N GLU A 69 2.73 15.94 8.58
CA GLU A 69 3.49 16.04 7.34
C GLU A 69 3.33 14.84 6.40
N THR A 70 2.72 13.75 6.86
CA THR A 70 2.58 12.54 6.04
C THR A 70 1.33 12.62 5.17
N GLY A 71 1.50 12.51 3.85
CA GLY A 71 0.43 12.41 2.86
C GLY A 71 -0.07 10.98 2.70
N ALA A 72 0.84 10.09 2.31
CA ALA A 72 0.55 8.67 2.16
C ALA A 72 1.63 7.79 2.80
N VAL A 73 1.24 6.59 3.19
CA VAL A 73 2.12 5.57 3.76
C VAL A 73 1.98 4.28 2.96
N GLY A 74 3.08 3.75 2.47
CA GLY A 74 3.16 2.44 1.85
C GLY A 74 4.01 1.48 2.67
N VAL A 75 4.02 0.21 2.28
CA VAL A 75 4.84 -0.84 2.88
C VAL A 75 5.77 -1.45 1.84
N LYS A 76 6.91 -1.98 2.30
CA LYS A 76 7.77 -2.77 1.44
C LYS A 76 7.07 -4.10 1.12
N LEU A 77 7.03 -4.45 -0.17
CA LEU A 77 6.46 -5.70 -0.65
C LEU A 77 7.55 -6.63 -1.19
N LEU A 78 7.38 -7.92 -0.97
CA LEU A 78 8.27 -8.96 -1.45
C LEU A 78 7.50 -9.90 -2.37
N TYR A 79 8.17 -10.43 -3.39
CA TYR A 79 7.62 -11.52 -4.18
C TYR A 79 7.49 -12.79 -3.34
N PRO A 80 6.37 -13.52 -3.40
CA PRO A 80 6.13 -14.68 -2.53
C PRO A 80 7.14 -15.80 -2.74
N ASP A 81 7.55 -16.06 -3.99
CA ASP A 81 8.39 -17.19 -4.35
C ASP A 81 9.87 -16.95 -4.04
N THR A 82 10.40 -15.80 -4.45
CA THR A 82 11.83 -15.49 -4.36
C THR A 82 12.21 -14.74 -3.11
N LYS A 83 11.22 -14.14 -2.42
CA LYS A 83 11.43 -13.15 -1.36
C LYS A 83 12.25 -11.93 -1.80
N ASN A 84 12.41 -11.72 -3.10
CA ASN A 84 13.02 -10.50 -3.63
C ASN A 84 12.08 -9.31 -3.43
N ILE A 85 12.65 -8.12 -3.42
CA ILE A 85 11.90 -6.87 -3.28
C ILE A 85 11.01 -6.69 -4.51
N GLN A 86 9.70 -6.60 -4.31
CA GLN A 86 8.73 -6.21 -5.33
C GLN A 86 8.55 -4.69 -5.35
N HIS A 87 8.42 -4.10 -4.17
CA HIS A 87 8.26 -2.67 -3.97
C HIS A 87 9.04 -2.20 -2.75
N CYS A 88 9.77 -1.11 -2.91
CA CYS A 88 10.46 -0.41 -1.83
C CYS A 88 10.50 1.10 -2.15
N GLY A 89 9.30 1.67 -2.40
CA GLY A 89 9.14 3.04 -2.85
C GLY A 89 9.33 3.23 -4.36
N VAL A 90 8.88 4.35 -4.85
CA VAL A 90 9.00 4.78 -6.25
C VAL A 90 9.86 6.03 -6.33
N ILE A 91 10.78 6.05 -7.27
CA ILE A 91 11.54 7.23 -7.68
C ILE A 91 11.24 7.56 -9.14
N ASN A 92 11.31 8.83 -9.48
CA ASN A 92 11.17 9.26 -10.86
C ASN A 92 12.57 9.39 -11.49
N ILE A 93 12.76 8.69 -12.59
CA ILE A 93 13.99 8.77 -13.40
C ILE A 93 13.66 9.32 -14.79
N GLN A 94 14.67 9.51 -15.63
CA GLN A 94 14.50 10.10 -16.97
C GLN A 94 13.43 9.39 -17.83
N ASN A 95 13.25 8.09 -17.63
CA ASN A 95 12.30 7.27 -18.40
C ASN A 95 10.95 7.05 -17.67
N GLY A 96 10.70 7.76 -16.58
CA GLY A 96 9.47 7.66 -15.79
C GLY A 96 9.67 7.04 -14.41
N PRO A 97 8.58 6.79 -13.68
CA PRO A 97 8.61 6.22 -12.34
C PRO A 97 9.04 4.76 -12.35
N VAL A 98 9.90 4.38 -11.41
CA VAL A 98 10.39 3.01 -11.22
C VAL A 98 10.38 2.62 -9.75
N HIS A 99 10.16 1.33 -9.48
CA HIS A 99 10.30 0.78 -8.13
C HIS A 99 11.77 0.72 -7.73
N CYS A 100 12.10 1.31 -6.58
CA CYS A 100 13.43 1.22 -6.01
C CYS A 100 13.77 -0.23 -5.64
N PHE A 101 14.98 -0.65 -5.94
CA PHE A 101 15.51 -1.97 -5.59
C PHE A 101 14.69 -3.16 -6.09
N GLY A 102 13.80 -2.95 -7.07
CA GLY A 102 12.95 -4.01 -7.62
C GLY A 102 13.76 -5.22 -8.09
N ASN A 103 13.27 -6.42 -7.80
CA ASN A 103 13.91 -7.72 -8.07
C ASN A 103 15.24 -8.00 -7.33
N MET A 104 15.73 -7.09 -6.49
CA MET A 104 16.90 -7.38 -5.66
C MET A 104 16.52 -8.31 -4.49
N PRO A 105 17.44 -9.17 -4.03
CA PRO A 105 17.22 -9.94 -2.82
C PRO A 105 16.81 -9.05 -1.64
N ASN A 106 15.95 -9.54 -0.77
CA ASN A 106 15.61 -8.78 0.43
C ASN A 106 16.84 -8.64 1.33
N GLY A 107 17.25 -7.41 1.61
CA GLY A 107 18.46 -7.11 2.36
C GLY A 107 18.54 -5.63 2.72
N ASN A 108 19.60 -5.27 3.44
CA ASN A 108 19.88 -3.89 3.82
C ASN A 108 20.78 -3.24 2.76
N TYR A 109 20.22 -2.35 1.96
CA TYR A 109 20.91 -1.63 0.91
C TYR A 109 20.98 -0.14 1.19
N TYR A 110 21.97 0.49 0.64
CA TYR A 110 22.14 1.94 0.59
C TYR A 110 21.91 2.60 1.97
N PHE A 111 22.77 2.23 2.94
CA PHE A 111 22.75 2.79 4.30
C PHE A 111 21.41 2.62 5.05
N GLY A 112 20.77 1.48 4.91
CA GLY A 112 19.51 1.19 5.61
C GLY A 112 18.24 1.60 4.89
N ARG A 113 18.33 2.13 3.66
CA ARG A 113 17.16 2.65 2.94
C ARG A 113 16.07 1.60 2.67
N THR A 114 16.44 0.34 2.62
CA THR A 114 15.50 -0.78 2.47
C THR A 114 15.06 -1.38 3.81
N SER A 115 15.58 -0.88 4.93
CA SER A 115 15.36 -1.42 6.28
C SER A 115 14.92 -0.36 7.29
N SER A 116 14.55 0.82 6.81
CA SER A 116 14.11 1.93 7.64
C SER A 116 13.05 2.74 6.91
N PRO A 117 12.16 3.44 7.62
CA PRO A 117 11.22 4.35 6.99
C PRO A 117 11.93 5.45 6.22
N TYR A 118 11.49 5.69 5.00
CA TYR A 118 12.04 6.75 4.14
C TYR A 118 10.93 7.45 3.36
N ASN A 119 11.19 8.69 2.95
CA ASN A 119 10.34 9.44 2.04
C ASN A 119 10.68 9.10 0.60
N PHE A 120 9.66 8.82 -0.19
CA PHE A 120 9.75 8.51 -1.61
C PHE A 120 8.83 9.43 -2.43
N SER A 121 9.03 9.46 -3.74
CA SER A 121 8.15 10.23 -4.63
C SER A 121 6.75 9.62 -4.69
N ALA A 122 6.65 8.29 -4.61
CA ALA A 122 5.38 7.57 -4.53
C ALA A 122 5.54 6.21 -3.86
N VAL A 123 4.40 5.64 -3.47
CA VAL A 123 4.25 4.27 -2.97
C VAL A 123 3.14 3.57 -3.77
N THR A 124 3.18 2.24 -3.82
CA THR A 124 2.22 1.47 -4.61
C THR A 124 0.84 1.41 -3.98
N GLY A 125 -0.19 1.50 -4.82
CA GLY A 125 -1.58 1.30 -4.44
C GLY A 125 -1.93 -0.11 -3.97
N ALA A 126 -1.03 -1.09 -4.17
CA ALA A 126 -1.24 -2.46 -3.67
C ALA A 126 -1.37 -2.53 -2.14
N CYS A 127 -0.69 -1.64 -1.41
CA CYS A 127 -0.88 -1.41 0.02
C CYS A 127 -0.53 0.04 0.35
N LEU A 128 -1.54 0.92 0.37
CA LEU A 128 -1.39 2.35 0.56
C LEU A 128 -2.39 2.86 1.59
N MET A 129 -1.91 3.58 2.59
CA MET A 129 -2.77 4.26 3.57
C MET A 129 -2.66 5.78 3.43
N ILE A 130 -3.80 6.44 3.54
CA ILE A 130 -3.92 7.92 3.48
C ILE A 130 -4.96 8.41 4.48
N LYS A 131 -4.81 9.63 4.98
CA LYS A 131 -5.90 10.28 5.73
C LYS A 131 -7.07 10.55 4.79
N LYS A 132 -8.29 10.17 5.19
CA LYS A 132 -9.47 10.39 4.34
C LYS A 132 -9.65 11.85 3.93
N LYS A 133 -9.33 12.79 4.81
CA LYS A 133 -9.44 14.23 4.54
C LYS A 133 -8.46 14.74 3.47
N ASP A 134 -7.35 14.02 3.24
CA ASP A 134 -6.29 14.39 2.30
C ASP A 134 -6.43 13.61 0.96
N PHE A 135 -7.38 12.67 0.90
CA PHE A 135 -7.63 11.88 -0.30
C PHE A 135 -8.48 12.67 -1.31
N CYS A 136 -7.89 12.99 -2.45
CA CYS A 136 -8.54 13.74 -3.53
C CYS A 136 -9.19 12.85 -4.62
N GLY A 137 -9.09 11.53 -4.49
CA GLY A 137 -9.48 10.56 -5.51
C GLY A 137 -8.30 10.11 -6.37
N PHE A 138 -8.40 8.90 -6.92
CA PHE A 138 -7.54 8.47 -8.02
C PHE A 138 -8.08 9.05 -9.33
N ASP A 139 -7.19 9.42 -10.25
CA ASP A 139 -7.58 9.79 -11.61
C ASP A 139 -8.04 8.53 -12.36
N GLU A 140 -9.28 8.53 -12.81
CA GLU A 140 -9.91 7.37 -13.46
C GLU A 140 -9.46 7.18 -14.92
N ASP A 141 -8.76 8.14 -15.51
CA ASP A 141 -8.08 7.99 -16.78
C ASP A 141 -6.89 7.01 -16.66
N PHE A 142 -6.32 6.87 -15.44
CA PHE A 142 -5.35 5.83 -15.10
C PHE A 142 -6.04 4.57 -14.57
N ALA A 143 -6.69 3.82 -15.45
CA ALA A 143 -7.53 2.69 -15.07
C ALA A 143 -6.78 1.52 -14.41
N VAL A 144 -5.49 1.31 -14.71
CA VAL A 144 -4.71 0.12 -14.29
C VAL A 144 -3.36 0.47 -13.68
N ALA A 145 -2.63 1.43 -14.24
CA ALA A 145 -1.26 1.75 -13.84
C ALA A 145 -1.07 3.26 -13.68
N TYR A 146 -0.07 3.63 -12.88
CA TYR A 146 0.30 5.03 -12.56
C TYR A 146 -0.71 5.84 -11.73
N ASN A 147 -1.86 5.29 -11.40
CA ASN A 147 -2.86 5.93 -10.55
C ASN A 147 -2.34 6.24 -9.14
N ASP A 148 -1.56 5.32 -8.57
CA ASP A 148 -0.89 5.49 -7.28
C ASP A 148 0.23 6.54 -7.32
N VAL A 149 0.97 6.58 -8.43
CA VAL A 149 2.03 7.57 -8.65
C VAL A 149 1.41 8.96 -8.81
N ASP A 150 0.36 9.09 -9.60
CA ASP A 150 -0.37 10.34 -9.80
C ASP A 150 -0.95 10.86 -8.49
N LEU A 151 -1.64 10.01 -7.72
CA LEU A 151 -2.14 10.36 -6.39
C LEU A 151 -1.01 10.87 -5.48
N CYS A 152 0.12 10.17 -5.43
CA CYS A 152 1.25 10.57 -4.60
C CYS A 152 1.85 11.90 -5.03
N PHE A 153 1.94 12.18 -6.32
CA PHE A 153 2.40 13.48 -6.82
C PHE A 153 1.41 14.60 -6.49
N SER A 154 0.12 14.35 -6.58
CA SER A 154 -0.91 15.31 -6.17
C SER A 154 -0.79 15.68 -4.68
N LEU A 155 -0.48 14.70 -3.82
CA LEU A 155 -0.19 14.94 -2.41
C LEU A 155 1.09 15.75 -2.20
N PHE A 156 2.13 15.48 -2.97
CA PHE A 156 3.39 16.24 -2.88
C PHE A 156 3.21 17.72 -3.18
N TRP A 157 2.40 18.07 -4.18
CA TRP A 157 2.05 19.47 -4.46
C TRP A 157 1.27 20.13 -3.32
N SER A 158 0.61 19.35 -2.46
CA SER A 158 -0.09 19.82 -1.27
C SER A 158 0.82 19.97 -0.04
N SER A 159 2.16 19.88 -0.22
CA SER A 159 3.18 20.03 0.84
C SER A 159 3.20 18.91 1.90
N VAL A 160 2.74 17.71 1.56
CA VAL A 160 2.82 16.53 2.42
C VAL A 160 3.78 15.49 1.84
N GLN A 161 4.38 14.67 2.72
CA GLN A 161 5.38 13.68 2.35
C GLN A 161 4.73 12.31 2.12
N VAL A 162 5.27 11.55 1.17
CA VAL A 162 4.91 10.15 0.95
C VAL A 162 5.96 9.26 1.61
N GLN A 163 5.54 8.49 2.60
CA GLN A 163 6.43 7.64 3.40
C GLN A 163 6.27 6.18 3.04
N LEU A 164 7.37 5.50 2.85
CA LEU A 164 7.45 4.05 2.82
C LEU A 164 8.00 3.56 4.15
N PHE A 165 7.39 2.52 4.64
CA PHE A 165 7.71 1.90 5.90
C PHE A 165 8.05 0.41 5.69
N GLU A 166 9.10 -0.07 6.35
CA GLU A 166 9.43 -1.50 6.39
C GLU A 166 8.85 -2.12 7.65
N LEU A 167 8.07 -3.16 7.47
CA LEU A 167 7.72 -4.03 8.60
C LEU A 167 8.99 -4.76 9.08
N PRO A 168 9.31 -4.72 10.36
CA PRO A 168 10.44 -5.47 10.87
C PRO A 168 10.23 -6.96 10.56
N LEU A 169 11.12 -7.51 9.75
CA LEU A 169 11.16 -8.95 9.52
C LEU A 169 11.36 -9.63 10.89
N ASP A 170 10.51 -10.58 11.19
CA ASP A 170 10.65 -11.38 12.41
C ASP A 170 12.05 -12.00 12.45
N LYS A 171 12.87 -11.56 13.43
CA LYS A 171 14.23 -12.08 13.64
C LYS A 171 14.26 -13.55 14.07
N ASN A 172 13.11 -14.20 14.17
CA ASN A 172 12.94 -15.56 14.67
C ASN A 172 12.65 -16.63 13.60
N GLN A 173 12.82 -16.34 12.30
CA GLN A 173 12.94 -17.44 11.36
C GLN A 173 14.32 -18.10 11.53
N LYS A 174 14.48 -18.86 12.60
CA LYS A 174 15.46 -19.93 12.67
C LYS A 174 15.15 -20.91 11.55
N ASN A 175 16.15 -21.12 10.70
CA ASN A 175 16.23 -22.17 9.71
C ASN A 175 15.41 -23.42 10.11
N ILE A 176 14.32 -23.66 9.40
CA ILE A 176 13.77 -25.01 9.29
C ILE A 176 14.43 -25.59 8.05
N SER A 177 15.68 -25.98 8.25
CA SER A 177 16.37 -26.96 7.43
C SER A 177 16.79 -28.05 8.40
N ASP A 178 15.97 -29.11 8.47
CA ASP A 178 16.40 -30.52 8.60
C ASP A 178 15.16 -31.40 8.34
#